data_082d78b3ee859197684fc5cec92ec8a3
#
_entry.id   082d78b3ee859197684fc5cec92ec8a3
#
_cell.length_a   1.000
_cell.length_b   1.000
_cell.length_c   1.000
_cell.angle_alpha   90.00
_cell.angle_beta   90.00
_cell.angle_gamma   90.00
#
_symmetry.space_group_name_H-M   'P 1'
#
loop_
_entity.id
_entity.type
_entity.pdbx_description
1 polymer ?
#
loop_
_entity_poly.entity_id
_entity_poly.type
_entity_poly.pdbx_seq_one_letter_code
_entity_poly.pdbx_strand_id
1 'polypeptide(L)'
;VTIQVRHVTDAEIVPKGFDPYDEAVFIFAELWPALNSDSTSTPQPVPPVRRGVFLLPNILTTGCLACGFFAIVSAIHGDFARAGQAIFAAMVFDGLDGRVARWTRTESVFGKEFDSLADMVSFGVAPALVAYQWGVAAIAEYGSGWGRFGWIASFFYAVCAALRLARFNARASTADKRYFEGLPSPSAAGLVAAFVWFSSEWLEPNLAGLALSFGVCAIAGVLMISAIPYQSIKQIDWNARVKFFYFVIVPLSLALVVANPPPMLLLLFTCYVSLAPLMWVWRKLRRSVGA
;
A
#
# COMPACT_ATOMS: atom_id res chain seq x y z
N VAL A 1 24.36 -37.97 22.15
CA VAL A 1 24.19 -37.08 23.31
C VAL A 1 22.74 -36.72 23.41
N THR A 2 22.05 -37.31 24.41
CA THR A 2 20.59 -37.12 24.61
C THR A 2 20.39 -35.85 25.42
N ILE A 3 19.83 -34.80 24.81
CA ILE A 3 19.49 -33.60 25.55
C ILE A 3 18.16 -33.83 26.26
N GLN A 4 18.18 -33.96 27.56
CA GLN A 4 16.99 -33.96 28.42
C GLN A 4 16.52 -32.50 28.60
N VAL A 5 15.37 -32.18 28.03
CA VAL A 5 14.67 -30.93 28.32
C VAL A 5 14.02 -31.06 29.69
N ARG A 6 14.56 -30.39 30.69
CA ARG A 6 13.99 -30.28 32.04
C ARG A 6 12.89 -29.21 32.00
N HIS A 7 11.64 -29.63 32.18
CA HIS A 7 10.54 -28.69 32.46
C HIS A 7 10.80 -28.05 33.85
N VAL A 8 11.08 -26.74 33.85
CA VAL A 8 11.10 -25.95 35.08
C VAL A 8 9.71 -25.35 35.27
N THR A 9 8.89 -26.05 36.06
CA THR A 9 7.72 -25.51 36.73
C THR A 9 8.14 -25.30 38.16
N ASP A 10 8.54 -24.06 38.52
CA ASP A 10 8.36 -23.50 39.85
C ASP A 10 8.95 -22.10 39.85
N ALA A 11 8.19 -21.15 40.41
CA ALA A 11 8.54 -19.76 40.52
C ALA A 11 9.66 -19.60 41.56
N GLU A 12 10.92 -19.72 41.11
CA GLU A 12 12.08 -19.35 41.95
C GLU A 12 12.53 -17.93 41.64
N ILE A 13 12.70 -17.21 42.74
CA ILE A 13 13.10 -15.83 42.94
C ILE A 13 14.23 -15.44 41.99
N VAL A 14 13.98 -14.55 41.07
CA VAL A 14 14.97 -13.94 40.19
C VAL A 14 15.90 -13.06 41.05
N PRO A 15 17.23 -13.29 41.08
CA PRO A 15 18.14 -12.45 41.83
C PRO A 15 18.13 -11.01 41.29
N LYS A 16 18.16 -10.02 42.19
CA LYS A 16 18.30 -8.61 41.79
C LYS A 16 19.62 -8.42 41.03
N GLY A 17 19.51 -8.11 39.76
CA GLY A 17 20.66 -7.89 38.85
C GLY A 17 20.70 -8.81 37.61
N PHE A 18 19.70 -9.67 37.44
CA PHE A 18 19.59 -10.53 36.26
C PHE A 18 19.13 -9.73 35.06
N ASP A 19 19.95 -9.55 34.03
CA ASP A 19 19.59 -9.01 32.74
C ASP A 19 19.39 -10.17 31.76
N PRO A 20 18.14 -10.48 31.38
CA PRO A 20 17.86 -11.60 30.48
C PRO A 20 18.43 -11.42 29.05
N TYR A 21 18.88 -10.21 28.72
CA TYR A 21 19.49 -9.94 27.41
C TYR A 21 20.97 -10.33 27.38
N ASP A 22 21.68 -10.26 28.49
CA ASP A 22 23.11 -10.63 28.55
C ASP A 22 23.33 -12.14 28.43
N GLU A 23 22.49 -12.96 29.06
CA GLU A 23 22.58 -14.43 28.89
C GLU A 23 22.15 -14.89 27.51
N ALA A 24 21.12 -14.29 26.92
CA ALA A 24 20.67 -14.61 25.55
C ALA A 24 21.77 -14.30 24.51
N VAL A 25 22.51 -13.20 24.70
CA VAL A 25 23.63 -12.82 23.84
C VAL A 25 24.81 -13.78 24.03
N PHE A 26 25.09 -14.21 25.27
CA PHE A 26 26.17 -15.15 25.56
C PHE A 26 25.90 -16.54 25.00
N ILE A 27 24.67 -17.07 25.18
CA ILE A 27 24.23 -18.35 24.60
C ILE A 27 24.25 -18.30 23.08
N PHE A 28 23.84 -17.18 22.47
CA PHE A 28 23.90 -17.00 21.05
C PHE A 28 25.32 -16.94 20.49
N ALA A 29 26.23 -16.31 21.21
CA ALA A 29 27.65 -16.22 20.85
C ALA A 29 28.39 -17.57 20.94
N GLU A 30 28.03 -18.44 21.89
CA GLU A 30 28.58 -19.80 21.99
C GLU A 30 27.98 -20.78 20.97
N LEU A 31 26.69 -20.64 20.63
CA LEU A 31 26.00 -21.50 19.65
C LEU A 31 26.31 -21.12 18.21
N TRP A 32 26.65 -19.86 17.95
CA TRP A 32 26.85 -19.33 16.60
C TRP A 32 27.94 -20.06 15.79
N PRO A 33 29.11 -20.41 16.33
CA PRO A 33 30.13 -21.19 15.63
C PRO A 33 29.69 -22.61 15.30
N ALA A 34 28.87 -23.25 16.15
CA ALA A 34 28.41 -24.60 15.97
C ALA A 34 27.28 -24.69 14.89
N LEU A 35 26.47 -23.65 14.77
CA LEU A 35 25.41 -23.55 13.75
C LEU A 35 25.95 -23.19 12.35
N ASN A 36 27.13 -22.57 12.27
CA ASN A 36 27.75 -22.14 11.01
C ASN A 36 28.89 -23.07 10.52
N SER A 37 29.13 -24.23 11.13
CA SER A 37 30.24 -25.12 10.78
C SER A 37 30.05 -25.90 9.47
N ASP A 38 28.86 -25.87 8.83
CA ASP A 38 28.58 -26.64 7.62
C ASP A 38 28.64 -25.86 6.29
N SER A 39 29.06 -24.61 6.30
CA SER A 39 29.24 -23.85 5.06
C SER A 39 30.73 -23.62 4.72
N THR A 40 31.36 -24.64 4.12
CA THR A 40 32.64 -24.50 3.40
C THR A 40 32.49 -23.80 2.05
N SER A 41 31.61 -22.81 1.95
CA SER A 41 31.56 -21.90 0.81
C SER A 41 32.45 -20.70 1.15
N THR A 42 33.63 -20.63 0.54
CA THR A 42 34.48 -19.43 0.51
C THR A 42 33.60 -18.22 0.21
N PRO A 43 33.62 -17.16 1.05
CA PRO A 43 32.86 -15.96 0.77
C PRO A 43 33.35 -15.38 -0.56
N GLN A 44 32.50 -15.43 -1.59
CA GLN A 44 32.79 -14.72 -2.84
C GLN A 44 32.93 -13.24 -2.50
N PRO A 45 33.99 -12.55 -2.96
CA PRO A 45 34.13 -11.12 -2.69
C PRO A 45 32.95 -10.39 -3.30
N VAL A 46 32.06 -9.90 -2.44
CA VAL A 46 30.94 -9.04 -2.83
C VAL A 46 31.55 -7.76 -3.41
N PRO A 47 31.31 -7.44 -4.71
CA PRO A 47 31.90 -6.24 -5.30
C PRO A 47 31.49 -5.02 -4.46
N PRO A 48 32.40 -4.05 -4.23
CA PRO A 48 32.12 -2.90 -3.39
C PRO A 48 31.00 -2.07 -4.02
N VAL A 49 29.78 -2.22 -3.49
CA VAL A 49 28.65 -1.38 -3.91
C VAL A 49 28.94 0.04 -3.46
N ARG A 50 28.99 0.98 -4.39
CA ARG A 50 29.25 2.39 -4.11
C ARG A 50 28.22 2.89 -3.11
N ARG A 51 28.65 3.24 -1.89
CA ARG A 51 27.77 3.63 -0.76
C ARG A 51 26.73 4.72 -1.09
N GLY A 52 26.99 5.58 -2.09
CA GLY A 52 26.06 6.64 -2.51
C GLY A 52 24.85 6.15 -3.30
N VAL A 53 24.91 4.98 -3.94
CA VAL A 53 23.81 4.47 -4.79
C VAL A 53 22.65 3.91 -3.96
N PHE A 54 22.92 3.47 -2.71
CA PHE A 54 21.87 3.04 -1.76
C PHE A 54 20.95 4.17 -1.28
N LEU A 55 21.40 5.42 -1.35
CA LEU A 55 20.62 6.56 -0.90
C LEU A 55 19.49 6.93 -1.89
N LEU A 56 19.67 6.63 -3.17
CA LEU A 56 18.77 7.11 -4.21
C LEU A 56 17.34 6.53 -4.10
N PRO A 57 17.12 5.20 -3.92
CA PRO A 57 15.79 4.67 -3.66
C PRO A 57 15.18 5.26 -2.38
N ASN A 58 15.94 5.32 -1.29
CA ASN A 58 15.44 5.83 -0.01
C ASN A 58 15.03 7.31 -0.06
N ILE A 59 15.68 8.13 -0.91
CA ILE A 59 15.26 9.52 -1.15
C ILE A 59 13.91 9.56 -1.85
N LEU A 60 13.67 8.68 -2.83
CA LEU A 60 12.38 8.60 -3.52
C LEU A 60 11.27 8.12 -2.57
N THR A 61 11.53 7.10 -1.76
CA THR A 61 10.61 6.64 -0.71
C THR A 61 10.32 7.74 0.31
N THR A 62 11.34 8.53 0.68
CA THR A 62 11.15 9.73 1.52
C THR A 62 10.28 10.76 0.82
N GLY A 63 10.43 10.92 -0.50
CA GLY A 63 9.57 11.79 -1.32
C GLY A 63 8.11 11.31 -1.32
N CYS A 64 7.89 9.99 -1.44
CA CYS A 64 6.56 9.38 -1.31
C CYS A 64 5.95 9.73 0.06
N LEU A 65 6.67 9.46 1.14
CA LEU A 65 6.24 9.78 2.50
C LEU A 65 5.94 11.27 2.70
N ALA A 66 6.81 12.14 2.18
CA ALA A 66 6.62 13.60 2.24
C ALA A 66 5.34 14.04 1.52
N CYS A 67 5.04 13.47 0.35
CA CYS A 67 3.80 13.74 -0.38
C CYS A 67 2.57 13.26 0.41
N GLY A 68 2.62 12.05 1.02
CA GLY A 68 1.55 11.56 1.88
C GLY A 68 1.31 12.45 3.09
N PHE A 69 2.37 12.89 3.76
CA PHE A 69 2.29 13.83 4.87
C PHE A 69 1.72 15.19 4.43
N PHE A 70 2.19 15.73 3.29
CA PHE A 70 1.69 16.97 2.73
C PHE A 70 0.19 16.88 2.37
N ALA A 71 -0.28 15.71 1.88
CA ALA A 71 -1.70 15.48 1.61
C ALA A 71 -2.54 15.61 2.88
N ILE A 72 -2.08 15.05 4.00
CA ILE A 72 -2.75 15.16 5.30
C ILE A 72 -2.83 16.62 5.74
N VAL A 73 -1.70 17.33 5.69
CA VAL A 73 -1.63 18.76 6.10
C VAL A 73 -2.53 19.61 5.21
N SER A 74 -2.54 19.38 3.90
CA SER A 74 -3.43 20.11 2.96
C SER A 74 -4.89 19.87 3.28
N ALA A 75 -5.28 18.64 3.59
CA ALA A 75 -6.66 18.31 3.98
C ALA A 75 -7.08 19.00 5.28
N ILE A 76 -6.19 19.09 6.27
CA ILE A 76 -6.45 19.81 7.54
C ILE A 76 -6.72 21.31 7.27
N HIS A 77 -6.08 21.87 6.26
CA HIS A 77 -6.32 23.27 5.85
C HIS A 77 -7.51 23.42 4.88
N GLY A 78 -8.24 22.34 4.57
CA GLY A 78 -9.38 22.38 3.65
C GLY A 78 -9.00 22.41 2.16
N ASP A 79 -7.72 22.27 1.81
CA ASP A 79 -7.27 22.26 0.42
C ASP A 79 -7.26 20.82 -0.11
N PHE A 80 -8.45 20.32 -0.44
CA PHE A 80 -8.65 18.95 -0.88
C PHE A 80 -8.10 18.68 -2.29
N ALA A 81 -8.04 19.69 -3.14
CA ALA A 81 -7.44 19.60 -4.46
C ALA A 81 -5.93 19.29 -4.34
N ARG A 82 -5.21 20.07 -3.54
CA ARG A 82 -3.78 19.81 -3.28
C ARG A 82 -3.55 18.50 -2.53
N ALA A 83 -4.44 18.14 -1.61
CA ALA A 83 -4.37 16.84 -0.93
C ALA A 83 -4.47 15.67 -1.92
N GLY A 84 -5.42 15.71 -2.86
CA GLY A 84 -5.54 14.72 -3.92
C GLY A 84 -4.31 14.66 -4.82
N GLN A 85 -3.84 15.83 -5.31
CA GLN A 85 -2.63 15.92 -6.14
C GLN A 85 -1.40 15.34 -5.45
N ALA A 86 -1.25 15.58 -4.14
CA ALA A 86 -0.13 15.05 -3.37
C ALA A 86 -0.17 13.52 -3.26
N ILE A 87 -1.35 12.89 -3.10
CA ILE A 87 -1.48 11.43 -3.12
C ILE A 87 -1.06 10.87 -4.49
N PHE A 88 -1.44 11.52 -5.60
CA PHE A 88 -0.99 11.11 -6.93
C PHE A 88 0.51 11.29 -7.12
N ALA A 89 1.10 12.37 -6.58
CA ALA A 89 2.55 12.55 -6.58
C ALA A 89 3.25 11.43 -5.76
N ALA A 90 2.70 11.04 -4.60
CA ALA A 90 3.20 9.91 -3.82
C ALA A 90 3.21 8.61 -4.64
N MET A 91 2.16 8.33 -5.43
CA MET A 91 2.10 7.15 -6.31
C MET A 91 3.21 7.15 -7.38
N VAL A 92 3.60 8.34 -7.88
CA VAL A 92 4.70 8.46 -8.84
C VAL A 92 6.03 8.15 -8.15
N PHE A 93 6.28 8.70 -6.97
CA PHE A 93 7.50 8.45 -6.20
C PHE A 93 7.65 6.97 -5.83
N ASP A 94 6.58 6.31 -5.33
CA ASP A 94 6.51 4.88 -5.05
C ASP A 94 6.81 4.03 -6.29
N GLY A 95 6.20 4.36 -7.44
CA GLY A 95 6.47 3.64 -8.67
C GLY A 95 7.91 3.80 -9.18
N LEU A 96 8.58 4.92 -8.85
CA LEU A 96 9.96 5.19 -9.23
C LEU A 96 10.97 4.52 -8.32
N ASP A 97 10.79 4.55 -6.99
CA ASP A 97 11.77 4.02 -6.03
C ASP A 97 11.98 2.51 -6.21
N GLY A 98 10.90 1.72 -6.34
CA GLY A 98 10.99 0.30 -6.62
C GLY A 98 11.62 -0.03 -7.99
N ARG A 99 11.46 0.84 -9.01
CA ARG A 99 12.15 0.67 -10.30
C ARG A 99 13.62 1.01 -10.19
N VAL A 100 13.96 2.11 -9.53
CA VAL A 100 15.33 2.56 -9.32
C VAL A 100 16.10 1.54 -8.48
N ALA A 101 15.52 1.03 -7.38
CA ALA A 101 16.14 0.01 -6.53
C ALA A 101 16.52 -1.25 -7.33
N ARG A 102 15.61 -1.73 -8.20
CA ARG A 102 15.88 -2.87 -9.09
C ARG A 102 16.93 -2.55 -10.14
N TRP A 103 16.85 -1.39 -10.76
CA TRP A 103 17.79 -0.99 -11.82
C TRP A 103 19.21 -0.79 -11.30
N THR A 104 19.34 -0.23 -10.11
CA THR A 104 20.63 -0.01 -9.45
C THR A 104 21.14 -1.23 -8.67
N ARG A 105 20.34 -2.29 -8.56
CA ARG A 105 20.63 -3.48 -7.74
C ARG A 105 20.96 -3.14 -6.28
N THR A 106 20.25 -2.17 -5.72
CA THR A 106 20.44 -1.67 -4.36
C THR A 106 19.29 -2.04 -3.42
N GLU A 107 18.58 -3.12 -3.74
CA GLU A 107 17.53 -3.63 -2.86
C GLU A 107 18.13 -4.01 -1.49
N SER A 108 17.58 -3.45 -0.41
CA SER A 108 18.00 -3.75 0.96
C SER A 108 16.78 -4.11 1.82
N VAL A 109 17.01 -4.86 2.88
CA VAL A 109 15.95 -5.19 3.86
C VAL A 109 15.41 -3.90 4.47
N PHE A 110 16.27 -2.97 4.86
CA PHE A 110 15.88 -1.67 5.40
C PHE A 110 15.02 -0.88 4.40
N GLY A 111 15.43 -0.81 3.13
CA GLY A 111 14.68 -0.08 2.09
C GLY A 111 13.28 -0.65 1.90
N LYS A 112 13.12 -1.99 1.93
CA LYS A 112 11.82 -2.66 1.81
C LYS A 112 10.90 -2.37 3.00
N GLU A 113 11.42 -2.36 4.21
CA GLU A 113 10.62 -2.04 5.40
C GLU A 113 10.24 -0.56 5.44
N PHE A 114 11.19 0.32 5.07
CA PHE A 114 10.93 1.77 4.98
C PHE A 114 9.89 2.11 3.90
N ASP A 115 9.95 1.46 2.74
CA ASP A 115 8.97 1.53 1.67
C ASP A 115 7.56 1.13 2.17
N SER A 116 7.48 0.01 2.89
CA SER A 116 6.21 -0.45 3.49
C SER A 116 5.62 0.55 4.49
N LEU A 117 6.45 1.23 5.26
CA LEU A 117 5.99 2.28 6.19
C LEU A 117 5.53 3.53 5.44
N ALA A 118 6.27 3.95 4.40
CA ALA A 118 5.90 5.06 3.54
C ALA A 118 4.56 4.79 2.81
N ASP A 119 4.38 3.58 2.29
CA ASP A 119 3.14 3.11 1.67
C ASP A 119 1.96 3.17 2.63
N MET A 120 2.16 2.71 3.88
CA MET A 120 1.09 2.75 4.89
C MET A 120 0.64 4.18 5.16
N VAL A 121 1.56 5.15 5.25
CA VAL A 121 1.21 6.55 5.45
C VAL A 121 0.55 7.13 4.20
N SER A 122 1.17 6.96 3.02
CA SER A 122 0.77 7.65 1.78
C SER A 122 -0.49 7.06 1.14
N PHE A 123 -0.72 5.75 1.26
CA PHE A 123 -1.83 5.04 0.62
C PHE A 123 -2.82 4.41 1.61
N GLY A 124 -2.49 4.36 2.90
CA GLY A 124 -3.40 3.94 3.95
C GLY A 124 -3.97 5.12 4.73
N VAL A 125 -3.12 5.83 5.46
CA VAL A 125 -3.54 6.88 6.41
C VAL A 125 -3.96 8.16 5.69
N ALA A 126 -3.16 8.65 4.73
CA ALA A 126 -3.43 9.92 4.07
C ALA A 126 -4.78 9.93 3.33
N PRO A 127 -5.14 8.96 2.46
CA PRO A 127 -6.45 8.95 1.80
C PRO A 127 -7.60 8.82 2.80
N ALA A 128 -7.44 8.03 3.87
CA ALA A 128 -8.43 7.90 4.93
C ALA A 128 -8.73 9.23 5.61
N LEU A 129 -7.67 9.98 5.97
CA LEU A 129 -7.80 11.27 6.63
C LEU A 129 -8.30 12.36 5.68
N VAL A 130 -7.87 12.35 4.41
CA VAL A 130 -8.37 13.29 3.38
C VAL A 130 -9.88 13.12 3.18
N ALA A 131 -10.35 11.87 3.05
CA ALA A 131 -11.78 11.58 2.94
C ALA A 131 -12.55 11.93 4.22
N TYR A 132 -11.97 11.68 5.39
CA TYR A 132 -12.56 12.05 6.67
C TYR A 132 -12.70 13.55 6.81
N GLN A 133 -11.65 14.32 6.52
CA GLN A 133 -11.67 15.79 6.64
C GLN A 133 -12.65 16.43 5.66
N TRP A 134 -12.72 15.96 4.43
CA TRP A 134 -13.72 16.41 3.48
C TRP A 134 -15.13 16.11 3.97
N GLY A 135 -15.33 14.90 4.48
CA GLY A 135 -16.61 14.47 5.03
C GLY A 135 -17.00 15.23 6.30
N VAL A 136 -16.09 15.46 7.23
CA VAL A 136 -16.35 16.17 8.48
C VAL A 136 -16.71 17.64 8.21
N ALA A 137 -16.03 18.29 7.27
CA ALA A 137 -16.38 19.66 6.87
C ALA A 137 -17.82 19.75 6.37
N ALA A 138 -18.29 18.72 5.64
CA ALA A 138 -19.67 18.65 5.15
C ALA A 138 -20.69 18.33 6.25
N ILE A 139 -20.30 17.61 7.32
CA ILE A 139 -21.21 17.19 8.41
C ILE A 139 -21.40 18.26 9.49
N ALA A 140 -20.52 19.22 9.61
CA ALA A 140 -20.59 20.21 10.68
C ALA A 140 -22.00 20.87 10.81
N GLU A 141 -22.75 20.90 9.71
CA GLU A 141 -24.12 21.44 9.62
C GLU A 141 -25.21 20.44 10.04
N TYR A 142 -24.94 19.11 9.99
CA TYR A 142 -25.97 18.06 10.16
C TYR A 142 -25.97 17.36 11.53
N GLY A 143 -25.04 17.69 12.43
CA GLY A 143 -25.01 17.20 13.80
C GLY A 143 -23.97 16.10 14.09
N SER A 144 -23.64 15.95 15.38
CA SER A 144 -22.49 15.17 15.88
C SER A 144 -22.55 13.64 15.68
N GLY A 145 -23.74 13.08 15.40
CA GLY A 145 -23.90 11.62 15.21
C GLY A 145 -23.22 11.09 13.94
N TRP A 146 -23.28 11.83 12.85
CA TRP A 146 -22.73 11.45 11.56
C TRP A 146 -21.18 11.42 11.53
N GLY A 147 -20.52 12.27 12.30
CA GLY A 147 -19.07 12.28 12.41
C GLY A 147 -18.47 10.95 12.90
N ARG A 148 -19.24 10.19 13.73
CA ARG A 148 -18.81 8.87 14.19
C ARG A 148 -18.77 7.84 13.07
N PHE A 149 -19.76 7.83 12.18
CA PHE A 149 -19.77 6.92 11.03
C PHE A 149 -18.62 7.23 10.07
N GLY A 150 -18.33 8.51 9.85
CA GLY A 150 -17.20 8.94 9.03
C GLY A 150 -15.85 8.47 9.57
N TRP A 151 -15.64 8.62 10.86
CA TRP A 151 -14.43 8.13 11.51
C TRP A 151 -14.30 6.61 11.37
N ILE A 152 -15.36 5.84 11.58
CA ILE A 152 -15.36 4.39 11.46
C ILE A 152 -15.00 3.96 10.03
N ALA A 153 -15.60 4.56 9.00
CA ALA A 153 -15.35 4.20 7.60
C ALA A 153 -13.92 4.52 7.18
N SER A 154 -13.39 5.68 7.58
CA SER A 154 -12.01 6.09 7.30
C SER A 154 -11.00 5.22 8.04
N PHE A 155 -11.25 4.92 9.31
CA PHE A 155 -10.43 3.99 10.10
C PHE A 155 -10.45 2.58 9.51
N PHE A 156 -11.62 2.09 9.10
CA PHE A 156 -11.77 0.81 8.44
C PHE A 156 -10.91 0.71 7.17
N TYR A 157 -10.92 1.76 6.33
CA TYR A 157 -10.06 1.82 5.15
C TYR A 157 -8.58 1.70 5.53
N ALA A 158 -8.11 2.46 6.52
CA ALA A 158 -6.72 2.42 6.98
C ALA A 158 -6.33 1.03 7.52
N VAL A 159 -7.21 0.39 8.30
CA VAL A 159 -7.00 -0.99 8.79
C VAL A 159 -6.92 -1.98 7.64
N CYS A 160 -7.80 -1.86 6.63
CA CYS A 160 -7.75 -2.71 5.44
C CYS A 160 -6.45 -2.56 4.67
N ALA A 161 -5.94 -1.32 4.53
CA ALA A 161 -4.64 -1.06 3.90
C ALA A 161 -3.49 -1.71 4.70
N ALA A 162 -3.48 -1.58 6.04
CA ALA A 162 -2.49 -2.19 6.91
C ALA A 162 -2.49 -3.72 6.80
N LEU A 163 -3.67 -4.34 6.89
CA LEU A 163 -3.82 -5.80 6.78
C LEU A 163 -3.38 -6.31 5.40
N ARG A 164 -3.72 -5.58 4.33
CA ARG A 164 -3.27 -5.91 2.99
C ARG A 164 -1.74 -5.87 2.89
N LEU A 165 -1.11 -4.81 3.39
CA LEU A 165 0.34 -4.62 3.34
C LEU A 165 1.06 -5.70 4.17
N ALA A 166 0.56 -5.99 5.38
CA ALA A 166 1.08 -7.07 6.22
C ALA A 166 0.96 -8.45 5.51
N ARG A 167 -0.20 -8.75 4.88
CA ARG A 167 -0.40 -9.98 4.10
C ARG A 167 0.58 -10.07 2.92
N PHE A 168 0.80 -8.97 2.21
CA PHE A 168 1.74 -8.91 1.10
C PHE A 168 3.18 -9.18 1.55
N ASN A 169 3.62 -8.54 2.64
CA ASN A 169 4.96 -8.72 3.19
C ASN A 169 5.18 -10.14 3.72
N ALA A 170 4.20 -10.72 4.43
CA ALA A 170 4.28 -12.09 4.94
C ALA A 170 4.37 -13.14 3.82
N ARG A 171 3.74 -12.90 2.66
CA ARG A 171 3.75 -13.83 1.52
C ARG A 171 4.87 -13.59 0.52
N ALA A 172 5.63 -12.51 0.64
CA ALA A 172 6.66 -12.13 -0.34
C ALA A 172 7.74 -13.22 -0.55
N SER A 173 7.96 -14.11 0.43
CA SER A 173 8.92 -15.22 0.37
C SER A 173 8.36 -16.50 -0.26
N THR A 174 7.03 -16.69 -0.33
CA THR A 174 6.40 -17.98 -0.68
C THR A 174 5.41 -17.92 -1.83
N ALA A 175 5.00 -16.74 -2.30
CA ALA A 175 3.90 -16.60 -3.23
C ALA A 175 4.29 -16.78 -4.71
N ASP A 176 3.44 -17.50 -5.43
CA ASP A 176 3.43 -17.52 -6.89
C ASP A 176 3.09 -16.10 -7.40
N LYS A 177 4.04 -15.45 -8.07
CA LYS A 177 4.01 -14.03 -8.48
C LYS A 177 2.96 -13.67 -9.54
N ARG A 178 2.07 -14.59 -9.90
CA ARG A 178 1.18 -14.44 -11.06
C ARG A 178 -0.07 -13.60 -10.82
N TYR A 179 -0.60 -13.56 -9.59
CA TYR A 179 -1.83 -12.82 -9.30
C TYR A 179 -1.69 -12.04 -7.99
N PHE A 180 -2.05 -10.76 -8.05
CA PHE A 180 -2.29 -9.97 -6.83
C PHE A 180 -3.68 -10.31 -6.30
N GLU A 181 -3.77 -10.86 -5.09
CA GLU A 181 -5.04 -11.01 -4.40
C GLU A 181 -5.44 -9.67 -3.77
N GLY A 182 -6.58 -9.16 -4.20
CA GLY A 182 -7.14 -7.89 -3.75
C GLY A 182 -6.66 -6.65 -4.50
N LEU A 183 -7.35 -5.52 -4.25
CA LEU A 183 -7.06 -4.23 -4.86
C LEU A 183 -5.69 -3.70 -4.37
N PRO A 184 -4.78 -3.24 -5.26
CA PRO A 184 -3.54 -2.58 -4.86
C PRO A 184 -3.80 -1.31 -4.02
N SER A 185 -3.03 -1.11 -2.90
CA SER A 185 -3.21 0.08 -2.04
C SER A 185 -3.03 1.41 -2.77
N PRO A 186 -2.07 1.57 -3.71
CA PRO A 186 -2.02 2.81 -4.49
C PRO A 186 -3.28 3.03 -5.33
N SER A 187 -3.86 1.97 -5.91
CA SER A 187 -5.09 2.11 -6.70
C SER A 187 -6.32 2.45 -5.86
N ALA A 188 -6.40 1.91 -4.64
CA ALA A 188 -7.43 2.28 -3.68
C ALA A 188 -7.29 3.74 -3.24
N ALA A 189 -6.05 4.16 -2.93
CA ALA A 189 -5.72 5.54 -2.59
C ALA A 189 -6.05 6.50 -3.74
N GLY A 190 -5.73 6.12 -4.98
CA GLY A 190 -6.05 6.88 -6.18
C GLY A 190 -7.56 7.07 -6.38
N LEU A 191 -8.37 6.03 -6.12
CA LEU A 191 -9.83 6.14 -6.19
C LEU A 191 -10.36 7.15 -5.15
N VAL A 192 -9.93 7.04 -3.88
CA VAL A 192 -10.37 7.93 -2.80
C VAL A 192 -9.91 9.36 -3.05
N ALA A 193 -8.64 9.56 -3.44
CA ALA A 193 -8.08 10.87 -3.74
C ALA A 193 -8.78 11.54 -4.94
N ALA A 194 -9.02 10.80 -6.03
CA ALA A 194 -9.74 11.30 -7.19
C ALA A 194 -11.17 11.67 -6.84
N PHE A 195 -11.85 10.85 -6.03
CA PHE A 195 -13.20 11.12 -5.58
C PHE A 195 -13.27 12.40 -4.74
N VAL A 196 -12.39 12.55 -3.74
CA VAL A 196 -12.39 13.76 -2.89
C VAL A 196 -12.02 15.00 -3.70
N TRP A 197 -11.02 14.92 -4.57
CA TRP A 197 -10.64 16.05 -5.43
C TRP A 197 -11.80 16.44 -6.35
N PHE A 198 -12.41 15.50 -7.06
CA PHE A 198 -13.58 15.75 -7.90
C PHE A 198 -14.72 16.37 -7.10
N SER A 199 -15.03 15.78 -5.94
CA SER A 199 -16.15 16.25 -5.11
C SER A 199 -15.92 17.63 -4.55
N SER A 200 -14.68 17.99 -4.19
CA SER A 200 -14.35 19.32 -3.68
C SER A 200 -14.49 20.46 -4.70
N GLU A 201 -14.38 20.13 -5.99
CA GLU A 201 -14.50 21.12 -7.07
C GLU A 201 -15.89 21.17 -7.71
N TRP A 202 -16.60 20.02 -7.74
CA TRP A 202 -17.80 19.86 -8.56
C TRP A 202 -19.08 19.58 -7.76
N LEU A 203 -18.97 19.22 -6.50
CA LEU A 203 -20.11 18.89 -5.65
C LEU A 203 -20.19 19.85 -4.47
N GLU A 204 -21.39 20.37 -4.21
CA GLU A 204 -21.64 21.03 -2.93
C GLU A 204 -21.63 20.00 -1.81
N PRO A 205 -21.01 20.31 -0.66
CA PRO A 205 -20.99 19.42 0.48
C PRO A 205 -22.44 19.20 1.00
N ASN A 206 -22.94 17.99 0.79
CA ASN A 206 -24.25 17.57 1.24
C ASN A 206 -24.18 16.15 1.84
N LEU A 207 -25.24 15.75 2.53
CA LEU A 207 -25.32 14.44 3.19
C LEU A 207 -25.11 13.26 2.22
N ALA A 208 -25.58 13.39 0.98
CA ALA A 208 -25.41 12.35 -0.04
C ALA A 208 -23.94 12.21 -0.50
N GLY A 209 -23.25 13.34 -0.73
CA GLY A 209 -21.83 13.34 -1.08
C GLY A 209 -20.95 12.72 0.02
N LEU A 210 -21.31 13.00 1.26
CA LEU A 210 -20.70 12.43 2.44
C LEU A 210 -20.90 10.91 2.54
N ALA A 211 -22.13 10.44 2.43
CA ALA A 211 -22.44 9.00 2.45
C ALA A 211 -21.69 8.28 1.30
N LEU A 212 -21.57 8.93 0.15
CA LEU A 212 -20.82 8.42 -1.00
C LEU A 212 -19.31 8.34 -0.70
N SER A 213 -18.72 9.35 -0.06
CA SER A 213 -17.30 9.34 0.35
C SER A 213 -16.99 8.16 1.26
N PHE A 214 -17.81 7.96 2.28
CA PHE A 214 -17.65 6.83 3.19
C PHE A 214 -17.92 5.49 2.50
N GLY A 215 -18.86 5.43 1.58
CA GLY A 215 -19.11 4.27 0.74
C GLY A 215 -17.90 3.91 -0.12
N VAL A 216 -17.26 4.90 -0.74
CA VAL A 216 -16.03 4.71 -1.54
C VAL A 216 -14.89 4.18 -0.65
N CYS A 217 -14.68 4.76 0.55
CA CYS A 217 -13.67 4.26 1.49
C CYS A 217 -13.96 2.82 1.93
N ALA A 218 -15.21 2.51 2.29
CA ALA A 218 -15.60 1.16 2.72
C ALA A 218 -15.42 0.13 1.59
N ILE A 219 -15.88 0.44 0.38
CA ILE A 219 -15.75 -0.44 -0.78
C ILE A 219 -14.28 -0.65 -1.14
N ALA A 220 -13.48 0.41 -1.20
CA ALA A 220 -12.06 0.31 -1.47
C ALA A 220 -11.35 -0.54 -0.41
N GLY A 221 -11.69 -0.36 0.88
CA GLY A 221 -11.20 -1.18 1.99
C GLY A 221 -11.52 -2.66 1.83
N VAL A 222 -12.79 -3.00 1.58
CA VAL A 222 -13.23 -4.40 1.35
C VAL A 222 -12.52 -5.01 0.15
N LEU A 223 -12.38 -4.26 -0.95
CA LEU A 223 -11.69 -4.75 -2.15
C LEU A 223 -10.19 -4.99 -1.91
N MET A 224 -9.53 -4.22 -1.05
CA MET A 224 -8.13 -4.44 -0.66
C MET A 224 -7.93 -5.79 0.05
N ILE A 225 -8.87 -6.21 0.91
CA ILE A 225 -8.78 -7.48 1.67
C ILE A 225 -9.32 -8.65 0.86
N SER A 226 -10.16 -8.39 -0.16
CA SER A 226 -10.79 -9.44 -0.96
C SER A 226 -9.76 -10.36 -1.63
N ALA A 227 -10.18 -11.59 -1.94
CA ALA A 227 -9.39 -12.55 -2.72
C ALA A 227 -9.64 -12.39 -4.24
N ILE A 228 -10.19 -11.27 -4.69
CA ILE A 228 -10.45 -11.03 -6.12
C ILE A 228 -9.11 -10.84 -6.84
N PRO A 229 -8.82 -11.62 -7.89
CA PRO A 229 -7.57 -11.48 -8.62
C PRO A 229 -7.58 -10.22 -9.48
N TYR A 230 -6.81 -9.22 -9.10
CA TYR A 230 -6.56 -8.04 -9.92
C TYR A 230 -5.41 -8.33 -10.88
N GLN A 231 -5.62 -8.05 -12.17
CA GLN A 231 -4.57 -8.22 -13.16
C GLN A 231 -3.45 -7.21 -12.94
N SER A 232 -2.23 -7.72 -12.80
CA SER A 232 -1.05 -6.85 -12.81
C SER A 232 -0.81 -6.36 -14.24
N ILE A 233 -0.68 -5.05 -14.42
CA ILE A 233 -0.31 -4.40 -15.69
C ILE A 233 1.01 -4.96 -16.25
N LYS A 234 1.81 -5.63 -15.40
CA LYS A 234 3.07 -6.28 -15.80
C LYS A 234 2.93 -7.49 -16.74
N GLN A 235 1.73 -8.02 -16.93
CA GLN A 235 1.48 -9.16 -17.84
C GLN A 235 1.07 -8.76 -19.27
N ILE A 236 1.11 -7.48 -19.60
CA ILE A 236 0.95 -7.06 -20.99
C ILE A 236 2.22 -7.51 -21.72
N ASP A 237 2.09 -8.58 -22.51
CA ASP A 237 3.12 -9.09 -23.39
C ASP A 237 3.44 -8.02 -24.46
N TRP A 238 4.43 -7.20 -24.19
CA TRP A 238 4.89 -6.15 -25.12
C TRP A 238 5.45 -6.72 -26.43
N ASN A 239 5.77 -8.03 -26.46
CA ASN A 239 6.22 -8.74 -27.67
C ASN A 239 5.08 -9.24 -28.57
N ALA A 240 3.85 -9.39 -28.06
CA ALA A 240 2.68 -9.61 -28.91
C ALA A 240 2.31 -8.25 -29.50
N ARG A 241 2.35 -8.12 -30.82
CA ARG A 241 1.99 -6.95 -31.65
C ARG A 241 1.14 -5.95 -30.88
N VAL A 242 1.79 -4.91 -30.30
CA VAL A 242 1.09 -3.82 -29.62
C VAL A 242 0.11 -3.29 -30.65
N LYS A 243 -1.18 -3.55 -30.47
CA LYS A 243 -2.19 -3.11 -31.42
C LYS A 243 -2.06 -1.60 -31.50
N PHE A 244 -1.99 -1.05 -32.69
CA PHE A 244 -1.93 0.41 -32.97
C PHE A 244 -2.92 1.21 -32.11
N PHE A 245 -4.02 0.58 -31.73
CA PHE A 245 -5.02 1.10 -30.83
C PHE A 245 -4.48 1.55 -29.44
N TYR A 246 -3.56 0.79 -28.82
CA TYR A 246 -2.95 1.20 -27.54
C TYR A 246 -2.01 2.40 -27.71
N PHE A 247 -1.38 2.50 -28.86
CA PHE A 247 -0.48 3.63 -29.17
C PHE A 247 -1.25 4.95 -29.30
N VAL A 248 -2.54 4.89 -29.67
CA VAL A 248 -3.41 6.06 -29.76
C VAL A 248 -4.14 6.32 -28.43
N ILE A 249 -4.65 5.27 -27.76
CA ILE A 249 -5.47 5.43 -26.54
C ILE A 249 -4.64 5.95 -25.38
N VAL A 250 -3.40 5.50 -25.20
CA VAL A 250 -2.57 5.91 -24.05
C VAL A 250 -2.26 7.41 -24.08
N PRO A 251 -1.74 8.00 -25.19
CA PRO A 251 -1.55 9.44 -25.26
C PRO A 251 -2.86 10.24 -25.16
N LEU A 252 -3.94 9.73 -25.76
CA LEU A 252 -5.25 10.39 -25.71
C LEU A 252 -5.79 10.41 -24.27
N SER A 253 -5.71 9.31 -23.54
CA SER A 253 -6.14 9.26 -22.14
C SER A 253 -5.28 10.17 -21.27
N LEU A 254 -3.97 10.24 -21.53
CA LEU A 254 -3.08 11.16 -20.83
C LEU A 254 -3.43 12.63 -21.14
N ALA A 255 -3.71 12.96 -22.39
CA ALA A 255 -4.13 14.31 -22.78
C ALA A 255 -5.45 14.71 -22.09
N LEU A 256 -6.43 13.78 -22.00
CA LEU A 256 -7.69 14.02 -21.30
C LEU A 256 -7.48 14.21 -19.79
N VAL A 257 -6.59 13.43 -19.17
CA VAL A 257 -6.24 13.60 -17.75
C VAL A 257 -5.57 14.96 -17.53
N VAL A 258 -4.68 15.41 -18.42
CA VAL A 258 -4.04 16.72 -18.30
C VAL A 258 -5.04 17.86 -18.51
N ALA A 259 -6.01 17.70 -19.42
CA ALA A 259 -7.01 18.73 -19.71
C ALA A 259 -7.99 18.96 -18.56
N ASN A 260 -8.43 17.88 -17.89
CA ASN A 260 -9.36 17.97 -16.76
C ASN A 260 -9.08 16.83 -15.76
N PRO A 261 -8.11 17.01 -14.84
CA PRO A 261 -7.61 15.91 -14.00
C PRO A 261 -8.67 15.25 -13.11
N PRO A 262 -9.51 15.97 -12.32
CA PRO A 262 -10.35 15.34 -11.33
C PRO A 262 -11.34 14.32 -11.90
N PRO A 263 -12.20 14.65 -12.90
CA PRO A 263 -13.17 13.70 -13.43
C PRO A 263 -12.51 12.57 -14.21
N MET A 264 -11.41 12.83 -14.91
CA MET A 264 -10.73 11.81 -15.71
C MET A 264 -10.00 10.80 -14.82
N LEU A 265 -9.36 11.24 -13.76
CA LEU A 265 -8.76 10.35 -12.77
C LEU A 265 -9.83 9.54 -12.04
N LEU A 266 -10.93 10.16 -11.63
CA LEU A 266 -12.04 9.46 -11.01
C LEU A 266 -12.60 8.37 -11.92
N LEU A 267 -12.83 8.68 -13.20
CA LEU A 267 -13.30 7.71 -14.20
C LEU A 267 -12.31 6.55 -14.35
N LEU A 268 -11.03 6.85 -14.51
CA LEU A 268 -9.97 5.87 -14.71
C LEU A 268 -9.87 4.90 -13.52
N PHE A 269 -9.81 5.43 -12.28
CA PHE A 269 -9.71 4.58 -11.09
C PHE A 269 -11.01 3.81 -10.82
N THR A 270 -12.18 4.41 -11.05
CA THR A 270 -13.46 3.72 -10.93
C THR A 270 -13.58 2.58 -11.93
N CYS A 271 -13.20 2.79 -13.19
CA CYS A 271 -13.16 1.72 -14.20
C CYS A 271 -12.19 0.62 -13.78
N TYR A 272 -10.97 0.95 -13.37
CA TYR A 272 -9.98 -0.05 -12.95
C TYR A 272 -10.47 -0.88 -11.76
N VAL A 273 -11.01 -0.21 -10.73
CA VAL A 273 -11.49 -0.87 -9.51
C VAL A 273 -12.71 -1.75 -9.78
N SER A 274 -13.60 -1.34 -10.68
CA SER A 274 -14.86 -2.06 -10.98
C SER A 274 -14.66 -3.23 -11.95
N LEU A 275 -13.70 -3.16 -12.87
CA LEU A 275 -13.49 -4.18 -13.91
C LEU A 275 -13.15 -5.56 -13.32
N ALA A 276 -12.29 -5.63 -12.30
CA ALA A 276 -11.87 -6.90 -11.74
C ALA A 276 -13.02 -7.66 -11.03
N PRO A 277 -13.82 -7.05 -10.13
CA PRO A 277 -14.98 -7.73 -9.54
C PRO A 277 -16.05 -8.09 -10.57
N LEU A 278 -16.31 -7.23 -11.56
CA LEU A 278 -17.26 -7.52 -12.65
C LEU A 278 -16.83 -8.75 -13.44
N MET A 279 -15.57 -8.84 -13.85
CA MET A 279 -15.04 -9.99 -14.57
C MET A 279 -15.06 -11.26 -13.70
N TRP A 280 -14.77 -11.14 -12.40
CA TRP A 280 -14.80 -12.25 -11.47
C TRP A 280 -16.23 -12.80 -11.30
N VAL A 281 -17.22 -11.94 -11.09
CA VAL A 281 -18.65 -12.31 -11.01
C VAL A 281 -19.12 -12.97 -12.32
N TRP A 282 -18.79 -12.36 -13.46
CA TRP A 282 -19.15 -12.90 -14.76
C TRP A 282 -18.57 -14.30 -15.03
N ARG A 283 -17.31 -14.53 -14.69
CA ARG A 283 -16.67 -15.86 -14.78
C ARG A 283 -17.32 -16.87 -13.86
N LYS A 284 -17.71 -16.47 -12.64
CA LYS A 284 -18.40 -17.34 -11.69
C LYS A 284 -19.78 -17.73 -12.19
N LEU A 285 -20.55 -16.78 -12.72
CA LEU A 285 -21.87 -17.03 -13.29
C LEU A 285 -21.81 -17.96 -14.51
N ARG A 286 -20.84 -17.77 -15.41
CA ARG A 286 -20.66 -18.68 -16.55
C ARG A 286 -20.33 -20.11 -16.15
N ARG A 287 -19.58 -20.31 -15.07
CA ARG A 287 -19.27 -21.65 -14.56
C ARG A 287 -20.50 -22.34 -13.94
N SER A 288 -21.41 -21.59 -13.34
CA SER A 288 -22.63 -22.15 -12.74
C SER A 288 -23.74 -22.45 -13.77
N VAL A 289 -23.70 -21.82 -14.95
CA VAL A 289 -24.68 -22.07 -16.03
C VAL A 289 -24.20 -23.18 -17.00
N GLY A 290 -22.92 -23.53 -16.97
CA GLY A 290 -22.33 -24.59 -17.81
C GLY A 290 -22.13 -25.93 -17.11
N ALA A 291 -22.58 -26.06 -15.86
CA ALA A 291 -22.65 -27.30 -15.08
C ALA A 291 -24.10 -27.72 -14.87
#